data_2ecbb127f9a611e33e3fa08fa7420919
#
_entry.id   2ecbb127f9a611e33e3fa08fa7420919
#
_cell.length_a   1.000
_cell.length_b   1.000
_cell.length_c   1.000
_cell.angle_alpha   90.00
_cell.angle_beta   90.00
_cell.angle_gamma   90.00
#
_symmetry.space_group_name_H-M   'P 1'
#
loop_
_entity.id
_entity.type
_entity.pdbx_description
1 polymer ?
#
loop_
_entity_poly.entity_id
_entity_poly.type
_entity_poly.pdbx_seq_one_letter_code
_entity_poly.pdbx_strand_id
1 'polypeptide(L)'
;MKRWVKSSFLAVLTCMVLLVLASCGKEELQEVKVGEVTRSIFYAPQYVAIEKGFFEEEGLKVELSTIPGGDKTMTALLSGGIDVALVGSETSIYVTAQGANDPIKNFAQLTQTDGTFLVSREKIDNFSWDMLKDSTFLGQRKGGMPQMAGEFVLKKHNIDPQNDLELIQNIDFANIATAFASGTGDFVQLFEPTASIFEKEGVGHIVASFGTESGHLPYTTFMTKASFIDSDPEAVEKFTRAIKKAQDWVYANSADDVAKVIQPFFEDT
;
A
#
# COMPACT_ATOMS: atom_id res chain seq x y z
N MET A 1 19.92 28.59 64.52
CA MET A 1 19.97 27.24 63.91
C MET A 1 18.66 26.81 63.23
N LYS A 2 17.45 27.08 63.77
CA LYS A 2 16.15 26.62 63.15
C LYS A 2 15.76 27.26 61.79
N ARG A 3 16.29 28.42 61.41
CA ARG A 3 15.93 29.10 60.14
C ARG A 3 16.71 28.54 58.94
N TRP A 4 17.92 28.11 59.12
CA TRP A 4 18.77 27.56 58.04
C TRP A 4 18.29 26.17 57.57
N VAL A 5 17.83 25.34 58.52
CA VAL A 5 17.32 24.00 58.17
C VAL A 5 16.03 24.07 57.32
N LYS A 6 15.17 25.06 57.58
CA LYS A 6 13.94 25.23 56.75
C LYS A 6 14.24 25.70 55.35
N SER A 7 15.30 26.55 55.17
CA SER A 7 15.69 27.04 53.85
C SER A 7 16.32 25.95 53.01
N SER A 8 17.12 25.07 53.61
CA SER A 8 17.76 23.93 52.94
C SER A 8 16.73 22.86 52.51
N PHE A 9 15.68 22.65 53.36
CA PHE A 9 14.64 21.68 53.06
C PHE A 9 13.75 22.15 51.92
N LEU A 10 13.46 23.46 51.83
CA LEU A 10 12.69 24.05 50.74
C LEU A 10 13.48 24.01 49.42
N ALA A 11 14.79 24.26 49.44
CA ALA A 11 15.65 24.19 48.25
C ALA A 11 15.75 22.75 47.72
N VAL A 12 15.88 21.74 48.60
CA VAL A 12 15.91 20.32 48.19
C VAL A 12 14.57 19.90 47.62
N LEU A 13 13.42 20.32 48.19
CA LEU A 13 12.10 20.01 47.70
C LEU A 13 11.84 20.65 46.31
N THR A 14 12.32 21.92 46.12
CA THR A 14 12.19 22.60 44.82
C THR A 14 13.08 21.95 43.75
N CYS A 15 14.31 21.52 44.07
CA CYS A 15 15.14 20.75 43.17
C CYS A 15 14.51 19.37 42.81
N MET A 16 13.87 18.69 43.76
CA MET A 16 13.22 17.42 43.55
C MET A 16 12.00 17.57 42.63
N VAL A 17 11.20 18.62 42.77
CA VAL A 17 10.08 18.95 41.90
C VAL A 17 10.54 19.34 40.49
N LEU A 18 11.66 20.05 40.35
CA LEU A 18 12.26 20.39 39.07
C LEU A 18 12.86 19.16 38.33
N LEU A 19 13.35 18.18 39.06
CA LEU A 19 13.84 16.91 38.48
C LEU A 19 12.67 16.00 37.99
N VAL A 20 11.54 16.06 38.65
CA VAL A 20 10.32 15.32 38.17
C VAL A 20 9.71 15.96 36.93
N LEU A 21 9.83 17.28 36.77
CA LEU A 21 9.36 18.00 35.57
C LEU A 21 10.33 17.87 34.37
N ALA A 22 11.60 17.54 34.59
CA ALA A 22 12.59 17.29 33.55
C ALA A 22 12.54 15.83 33.01
N SER A 23 11.74 14.96 33.61
CA SER A 23 11.49 13.59 33.15
C SER A 23 10.34 13.51 32.14
N CYS A 24 10.13 14.54 31.32
CA CYS A 24 9.48 14.38 30.01
C CYS A 24 10.52 13.72 29.07
N GLY A 25 10.85 12.46 29.34
CA GLY A 25 11.48 11.62 28.34
C GLY A 25 10.57 11.63 27.10
N LYS A 26 11.13 11.85 25.91
CA LYS A 26 10.41 11.48 24.68
C LYS A 26 9.95 10.05 24.90
N GLU A 27 8.63 9.81 24.90
CA GLU A 27 8.12 8.44 24.85
C GLU A 27 8.81 7.76 23.67
N GLU A 28 9.42 6.63 23.93
CA GLU A 28 10.07 5.84 22.89
C GLU A 28 8.97 5.38 21.92
N LEU A 29 9.09 5.77 20.65
CA LEU A 29 8.09 5.41 19.65
C LEU A 29 8.08 3.88 19.48
N GLN A 30 6.90 3.30 19.47
CA GLN A 30 6.75 1.89 19.21
C GLN A 30 7.02 1.61 17.72
N GLU A 31 7.98 0.73 17.45
CA GLU A 31 8.31 0.33 16.07
C GLU A 31 7.24 -0.62 15.51
N VAL A 32 6.79 -0.35 14.27
CA VAL A 32 5.86 -1.19 13.52
C VAL A 32 6.44 -1.40 12.11
N LYS A 33 6.73 -2.66 11.77
CA LYS A 33 7.25 -3.04 10.46
C LYS A 33 6.10 -3.26 9.49
N VAL A 34 6.08 -2.45 8.43
CA VAL A 34 5.04 -2.50 7.39
C VAL A 34 5.62 -3.00 6.08
N GLY A 35 4.97 -4.00 5.49
CA GLY A 35 5.28 -4.48 4.15
C GLY A 35 4.22 -4.05 3.15
N GLU A 36 4.59 -3.31 2.12
CA GLU A 36 3.71 -2.99 0.99
C GLU A 36 4.01 -3.89 -0.22
N VAL A 37 2.97 -4.31 -0.94
CA VAL A 37 3.11 -5.22 -2.09
C VAL A 37 3.79 -4.59 -3.29
N THR A 38 3.77 -3.28 -3.41
CA THR A 38 4.42 -2.49 -4.45
C THR A 38 4.59 -1.05 -4.00
N ARG A 39 5.57 -0.34 -4.58
CA ARG A 39 5.66 1.11 -4.47
C ARG A 39 4.75 1.74 -5.52
N SER A 40 3.70 2.45 -5.10
CA SER A 40 2.75 3.07 -6.01
C SER A 40 2.11 4.31 -5.41
N ILE A 41 1.91 5.35 -6.23
CA ILE A 41 1.14 6.55 -5.83
C ILE A 41 -0.30 6.21 -5.42
N PHE A 42 -0.79 5.03 -5.77
CA PHE A 42 -2.05 4.47 -5.33
C PHE A 42 -2.15 4.34 -3.80
N TYR A 43 -1.00 4.30 -3.11
CA TYR A 43 -0.89 4.23 -1.66
C TYR A 43 -0.53 5.59 -1.03
N ALA A 44 -0.77 6.71 -1.71
CA ALA A 44 -0.41 8.05 -1.26
C ALA A 44 -0.73 8.33 0.22
N PRO A 45 -1.90 7.95 0.79
CA PRO A 45 -2.16 8.23 2.22
C PRO A 45 -1.16 7.55 3.17
N GLN A 46 -0.62 6.37 2.84
CA GLN A 46 0.42 5.72 3.64
C GLN A 46 1.70 6.57 3.69
N TYR A 47 2.16 7.03 2.53
CA TYR A 47 3.36 7.86 2.44
C TYR A 47 3.17 9.22 3.10
N VAL A 48 1.99 9.82 2.92
CA VAL A 48 1.62 11.06 3.62
C VAL A 48 1.64 10.85 5.15
N ALA A 49 1.13 9.72 5.65
CA ALA A 49 1.17 9.44 7.10
C ALA A 49 2.59 9.38 7.64
N ILE A 50 3.54 8.83 6.87
CA ILE A 50 4.94 8.76 7.23
C ILE A 50 5.59 10.16 7.15
N GLU A 51 5.53 10.83 5.99
CA GLU A 51 6.24 12.10 5.76
C GLU A 51 5.71 13.25 6.61
N LYS A 52 4.43 13.22 6.98
CA LYS A 52 3.84 14.26 7.84
C LYS A 52 3.93 13.92 9.33
N GLY A 53 4.53 12.80 9.69
CA GLY A 53 4.68 12.40 11.08
C GLY A 53 3.38 11.99 11.77
N PHE A 54 2.35 11.57 11.04
CA PHE A 54 1.09 11.19 11.66
C PHE A 54 1.17 9.89 12.46
N PHE A 55 2.08 9.01 12.11
CA PHE A 55 2.39 7.83 12.92
C PHE A 55 3.12 8.22 14.21
N GLU A 56 4.09 9.12 14.13
CA GLU A 56 4.83 9.61 15.29
C GLU A 56 3.94 10.39 16.27
N GLU A 57 2.95 11.15 15.78
CA GLU A 57 1.94 11.81 16.60
C GLU A 57 1.09 10.81 17.40
N GLU A 58 0.91 9.59 16.89
CA GLU A 58 0.23 8.48 17.55
C GLU A 58 1.20 7.61 18.39
N GLY A 59 2.49 7.97 18.47
CA GLY A 59 3.49 7.22 19.22
C GLY A 59 4.04 5.99 18.48
N LEU A 60 3.88 5.90 17.17
CA LEU A 60 4.38 4.81 16.33
C LEU A 60 5.55 5.28 15.47
N LYS A 61 6.53 4.39 15.25
CA LYS A 61 7.58 4.53 14.24
C LYS A 61 7.39 3.44 13.18
N VAL A 62 6.99 3.84 11.98
CA VAL A 62 6.78 2.89 10.88
C VAL A 62 8.09 2.65 10.13
N GLU A 63 8.45 1.37 9.99
CA GLU A 63 9.50 0.91 9.08
C GLU A 63 8.85 0.28 7.85
N LEU A 64 8.85 1.00 6.73
CA LEU A 64 8.21 0.58 5.48
C LEU A 64 9.19 -0.18 4.59
N SER A 65 8.78 -1.35 4.10
CA SER A 65 9.50 -2.15 3.11
C SER A 65 8.60 -2.54 1.94
N THR A 66 9.13 -2.52 0.72
CA THR A 66 8.42 -3.01 -0.47
C THR A 66 8.76 -4.48 -0.71
N ILE A 67 7.75 -5.35 -0.75
CA ILE A 67 7.87 -6.81 -0.92
C ILE A 67 7.03 -7.22 -2.14
N PRO A 68 7.61 -7.22 -3.35
CA PRO A 68 6.84 -7.41 -4.59
C PRO A 68 6.15 -8.78 -4.70
N GLY A 69 4.81 -8.75 -4.75
CA GLY A 69 3.95 -9.91 -4.87
C GLY A 69 3.22 -10.28 -3.57
N GLY A 70 1.90 -10.45 -3.65
CA GLY A 70 1.03 -10.70 -2.49
C GLY A 70 1.41 -11.95 -1.69
N ASP A 71 1.85 -13.00 -2.36
CA ASP A 71 2.35 -14.23 -1.74
C ASP A 71 3.62 -14.01 -0.90
N LYS A 72 4.55 -13.19 -1.39
CA LYS A 72 5.79 -12.86 -0.67
C LYS A 72 5.51 -11.95 0.52
N THR A 73 4.65 -10.93 0.33
CA THR A 73 4.21 -10.03 1.41
C THR A 73 3.51 -10.83 2.52
N MET A 74 2.61 -11.74 2.14
CA MET A 74 1.92 -12.61 3.10
C MET A 74 2.87 -13.57 3.83
N THR A 75 3.85 -14.12 3.12
CA THR A 75 4.89 -14.96 3.74
C THR A 75 5.68 -14.17 4.78
N ALA A 76 6.05 -12.92 4.50
CA ALA A 76 6.74 -12.06 5.45
C ALA A 76 5.89 -11.78 6.71
N LEU A 77 4.57 -11.53 6.55
CA LEU A 77 3.65 -11.34 7.67
C LEU A 77 3.51 -12.60 8.53
N LEU A 78 3.27 -13.75 7.89
CA LEU A 78 3.09 -15.03 8.60
C LEU A 78 4.34 -15.47 9.35
N SER A 79 5.53 -15.22 8.79
CA SER A 79 6.81 -15.54 9.43
C SER A 79 7.24 -14.53 10.52
N GLY A 80 6.54 -13.40 10.67
CA GLY A 80 6.90 -12.35 11.63
C GLY A 80 8.02 -11.42 11.15
N GLY A 81 8.32 -11.41 9.85
CA GLY A 81 9.25 -10.46 9.24
C GLY A 81 8.70 -9.03 9.17
N ILE A 82 7.38 -8.90 9.13
CA ILE A 82 6.62 -7.65 9.23
C ILE A 82 5.45 -7.83 10.19
N ASP A 83 4.95 -6.73 10.75
CA ASP A 83 3.82 -6.70 11.68
C ASP A 83 2.50 -6.41 10.98
N VAL A 84 2.55 -5.57 9.95
CA VAL A 84 1.41 -5.14 9.14
C VAL A 84 1.73 -5.32 7.66
N ALA A 85 0.80 -5.88 6.90
CA ALA A 85 0.89 -5.99 5.45
C ALA A 85 -0.14 -5.07 4.78
N LEU A 86 0.31 -4.31 3.78
CA LEU A 86 -0.55 -3.62 2.82
C LEU A 86 -0.55 -4.41 1.51
N VAL A 87 -1.62 -5.16 1.29
CA VAL A 87 -1.72 -6.12 0.18
C VAL A 87 -3.19 -6.31 -0.21
N GLY A 88 -3.45 -6.99 -1.32
CA GLY A 88 -4.79 -7.32 -1.77
C GLY A 88 -5.57 -8.12 -0.72
N SER A 89 -6.83 -7.75 -0.51
CA SER A 89 -7.69 -8.33 0.54
C SER A 89 -7.93 -9.84 0.35
N GLU A 90 -7.81 -10.36 -0.87
CA GLU A 90 -7.94 -11.78 -1.22
C GLU A 90 -6.92 -12.67 -0.48
N THR A 91 -5.76 -12.14 -0.14
CA THR A 91 -4.70 -12.91 0.52
C THR A 91 -5.12 -13.41 1.89
N SER A 92 -5.94 -12.64 2.63
CA SER A 92 -6.50 -13.06 3.92
C SER A 92 -7.47 -14.23 3.76
N ILE A 93 -8.20 -14.29 2.63
CA ILE A 93 -9.10 -15.40 2.30
C ILE A 93 -8.29 -16.68 2.05
N TYR A 94 -7.19 -16.57 1.29
CA TYR A 94 -6.32 -17.72 1.03
C TYR A 94 -5.71 -18.30 2.29
N VAL A 95 -5.21 -17.46 3.18
CA VAL A 95 -4.65 -17.90 4.47
C VAL A 95 -5.71 -18.57 5.32
N THR A 96 -6.91 -18.02 5.37
CA THR A 96 -8.05 -18.62 6.10
C THR A 96 -8.45 -19.97 5.50
N ALA A 97 -8.53 -20.07 4.18
CA ALA A 97 -8.88 -21.30 3.47
C ALA A 97 -7.84 -22.43 3.68
N GLN A 98 -6.57 -22.05 3.93
CA GLN A 98 -5.51 -23.01 4.26
C GLN A 98 -5.49 -23.46 5.73
N GLY A 99 -6.41 -22.94 6.55
CA GLY A 99 -6.55 -23.36 7.94
C GLY A 99 -5.44 -22.85 8.87
N ALA A 100 -4.94 -21.64 8.63
CA ALA A 100 -3.91 -21.03 9.47
C ALA A 100 -4.34 -20.97 10.94
N ASN A 101 -3.48 -21.39 11.87
CA ASN A 101 -3.73 -21.36 13.30
C ASN A 101 -3.84 -19.93 13.85
N ASP A 102 -3.15 -18.98 13.23
CA ASP A 102 -3.18 -17.54 13.54
C ASP A 102 -3.78 -16.81 12.33
N PRO A 103 -5.11 -16.59 12.32
CA PRO A 103 -5.79 -16.04 11.15
C PRO A 103 -5.42 -14.59 10.92
N ILE A 104 -5.41 -14.20 9.65
CA ILE A 104 -5.16 -12.80 9.24
C ILE A 104 -6.46 -12.00 9.32
N LYS A 105 -6.34 -10.79 9.85
CA LYS A 105 -7.44 -9.83 10.00
C LYS A 105 -7.15 -8.57 9.19
N ASN A 106 -8.08 -8.21 8.31
CA ASN A 106 -8.10 -6.90 7.68
C ASN A 106 -8.65 -5.90 8.71
N PHE A 107 -7.92 -4.82 8.99
CA PHE A 107 -8.35 -3.85 10.00
C PHE A 107 -8.57 -2.44 9.44
N ALA A 108 -7.97 -2.11 8.28
CA ALA A 108 -8.21 -0.85 7.59
C ALA A 108 -8.15 -1.04 6.08
N GLN A 109 -9.04 -0.36 5.36
CA GLN A 109 -9.03 -0.32 3.89
C GLN A 109 -8.31 0.94 3.42
N LEU A 110 -7.35 0.79 2.50
CA LEU A 110 -6.65 1.93 1.90
C LEU A 110 -7.22 2.30 0.54
N THR A 111 -7.44 1.31 -0.32
CA THR A 111 -7.92 1.53 -1.70
C THR A 111 -9.24 0.81 -1.93
N GLN A 112 -10.11 1.41 -2.74
CA GLN A 112 -11.48 0.94 -2.94
C GLN A 112 -11.85 0.66 -4.40
N THR A 113 -10.85 0.64 -5.29
CA THR A 113 -10.96 0.28 -6.70
C THR A 113 -9.66 -0.39 -7.13
N ASP A 114 -9.63 -1.00 -8.31
CA ASP A 114 -8.37 -1.38 -8.95
C ASP A 114 -7.53 -0.14 -9.25
N GLY A 115 -6.22 -0.22 -9.08
CA GLY A 115 -5.28 0.89 -9.30
C GLY A 115 -4.46 0.76 -10.59
N THR A 116 -4.84 -0.15 -11.49
CA THR A 116 -4.08 -0.41 -12.70
C THR A 116 -4.72 0.23 -13.94
N PHE A 117 -3.87 0.41 -14.93
CA PHE A 117 -4.23 0.93 -16.25
C PHE A 117 -3.88 -0.08 -17.33
N LEU A 118 -4.70 -0.10 -18.37
CA LEU A 118 -4.39 -0.80 -19.62
C LEU A 118 -3.52 0.11 -20.47
N VAL A 119 -2.32 -0.37 -20.77
CA VAL A 119 -1.37 0.32 -21.64
C VAL A 119 -1.24 -0.48 -22.93
N SER A 120 -1.45 0.18 -24.07
CA SER A 120 -1.23 -0.39 -25.40
C SER A 120 0.15 -0.05 -25.92
N ARG A 121 0.73 -0.93 -26.73
CA ARG A 121 2.02 -0.66 -27.41
C ARG A 121 1.87 0.41 -28.45
N GLU A 122 0.85 0.29 -29.26
CA GLU A 122 0.55 1.24 -30.33
C GLU A 122 -0.42 2.33 -29.86
N LYS A 123 -0.32 3.51 -30.44
CA LYS A 123 -1.26 4.58 -30.16
C LYS A 123 -2.64 4.26 -30.71
N ILE A 124 -3.66 4.35 -29.87
CA ILE A 124 -5.05 4.07 -30.20
C ILE A 124 -5.90 5.32 -29.92
N ASP A 125 -6.41 5.99 -30.95
CA ASP A 125 -7.20 7.21 -30.78
C ASP A 125 -8.63 6.96 -30.25
N ASN A 126 -9.22 5.79 -30.56
CA ASN A 126 -10.58 5.40 -30.14
C ASN A 126 -10.56 3.96 -29.62
N PHE A 127 -10.10 3.77 -28.40
CA PHE A 127 -10.01 2.46 -27.77
C PHE A 127 -11.41 1.88 -27.52
N SER A 128 -11.54 0.58 -27.78
CA SER A 128 -12.64 -0.26 -27.28
C SER A 128 -12.10 -1.57 -26.74
N TRP A 129 -12.73 -2.14 -25.73
CA TRP A 129 -12.28 -3.38 -25.10
C TRP A 129 -12.20 -4.56 -26.08
N ASP A 130 -13.05 -4.59 -27.13
CA ASP A 130 -12.99 -5.62 -28.17
C ASP A 130 -11.66 -5.68 -28.90
N MET A 131 -10.84 -4.64 -28.87
CA MET A 131 -9.51 -4.62 -29.48
C MET A 131 -8.49 -5.53 -28.77
N LEU A 132 -8.81 -6.03 -27.57
CA LEU A 132 -8.00 -7.04 -26.91
C LEU A 132 -8.21 -8.44 -27.49
N LYS A 133 -9.30 -8.70 -28.24
CA LYS A 133 -9.51 -9.99 -28.89
C LYS A 133 -8.42 -10.25 -29.93
N ASP A 134 -7.96 -11.49 -29.99
CA ASP A 134 -6.86 -11.93 -30.85
C ASP A 134 -5.50 -11.26 -30.57
N SER A 135 -5.36 -10.46 -29.48
CA SER A 135 -4.10 -9.82 -29.07
C SER A 135 -3.36 -10.59 -27.98
N THR A 136 -2.09 -10.25 -27.76
CA THR A 136 -1.30 -10.72 -26.61
C THR A 136 -1.38 -9.69 -25.50
N PHE A 137 -1.99 -10.05 -24.37
CA PHE A 137 -2.15 -9.19 -23.20
C PHE A 137 -1.31 -9.70 -22.00
N LEU A 138 -0.38 -8.87 -21.54
CA LEU A 138 0.34 -9.10 -20.29
C LEU A 138 -0.55 -8.70 -19.11
N GLY A 139 -1.35 -9.65 -18.63
CA GLY A 139 -2.14 -9.50 -17.42
C GLY A 139 -1.30 -9.72 -16.17
N GLN A 140 -1.82 -9.28 -15.03
CA GLN A 140 -1.14 -9.49 -13.76
C GLN A 140 -1.10 -10.98 -13.36
N ARG A 141 -0.07 -11.37 -12.58
CA ARG A 141 0.18 -12.75 -12.18
C ARG A 141 -1.04 -13.37 -11.46
N LYS A 142 -1.36 -14.61 -11.79
CA LYS A 142 -2.48 -15.37 -11.20
C LYS A 142 -2.41 -15.40 -9.67
N GLY A 143 -3.58 -15.24 -9.05
CA GLY A 143 -3.79 -15.32 -7.61
C GLY A 143 -3.77 -13.97 -6.88
N GLY A 144 -3.55 -12.85 -7.58
CA GLY A 144 -3.58 -11.52 -7.01
C GLY A 144 -4.83 -10.73 -7.37
N MET A 145 -5.20 -9.75 -6.55
CA MET A 145 -6.35 -8.87 -6.81
C MET A 145 -6.29 -8.20 -8.20
N PRO A 146 -5.13 -7.71 -8.69
CA PRO A 146 -5.07 -7.12 -10.03
C PRO A 146 -5.46 -8.08 -11.14
N GLN A 147 -5.07 -9.36 -11.02
CA GLN A 147 -5.47 -10.39 -11.98
C GLN A 147 -6.98 -10.62 -11.95
N MET A 148 -7.57 -10.72 -10.76
CA MET A 148 -9.00 -10.94 -10.60
C MET A 148 -9.81 -9.76 -11.16
N ALA A 149 -9.40 -8.53 -10.87
CA ALA A 149 -10.03 -7.32 -11.40
C ALA A 149 -9.89 -7.24 -12.92
N GLY A 150 -8.72 -7.56 -13.46
CA GLY A 150 -8.47 -7.59 -14.90
C GLY A 150 -9.38 -8.58 -15.62
N GLU A 151 -9.44 -9.84 -15.15
CA GLU A 151 -10.34 -10.84 -15.75
C GLU A 151 -11.83 -10.50 -15.57
N PHE A 152 -12.20 -9.90 -14.44
CA PHE A 152 -13.57 -9.41 -14.22
C PHE A 152 -13.94 -8.36 -15.28
N VAL A 153 -13.05 -7.40 -15.54
CA VAL A 153 -13.28 -6.36 -16.56
C VAL A 153 -13.36 -6.96 -17.96
N LEU A 154 -12.47 -7.89 -18.32
CA LEU A 154 -12.57 -8.59 -19.61
C LEU A 154 -13.93 -9.26 -19.77
N LYS A 155 -14.37 -10.03 -18.78
CA LYS A 155 -15.68 -10.71 -18.79
C LYS A 155 -16.86 -9.73 -18.85
N LYS A 156 -16.77 -8.59 -18.16
CA LYS A 156 -17.77 -7.52 -18.22
C LYS A 156 -17.96 -6.98 -19.65
N HIS A 157 -16.89 -6.97 -20.43
CA HIS A 157 -16.87 -6.57 -21.83
C HIS A 157 -17.05 -7.74 -22.81
N ASN A 158 -17.56 -8.89 -22.34
CA ASN A 158 -17.81 -10.08 -23.14
C ASN A 158 -16.55 -10.62 -23.84
N ILE A 159 -15.42 -10.55 -23.16
CA ILE A 159 -14.14 -11.12 -23.58
C ILE A 159 -13.85 -12.31 -22.67
N ASP A 160 -13.70 -13.50 -23.26
CA ASP A 160 -13.27 -14.70 -22.54
C ASP A 160 -11.74 -14.65 -22.36
N PRO A 161 -11.22 -14.52 -21.11
CA PRO A 161 -9.79 -14.42 -20.88
C PRO A 161 -8.98 -15.65 -21.32
N GLN A 162 -9.63 -16.77 -21.60
CA GLN A 162 -8.96 -18.03 -21.98
C GLN A 162 -9.05 -18.35 -23.46
N ASN A 163 -10.02 -17.77 -24.17
CA ASN A 163 -10.31 -18.15 -25.54
C ASN A 163 -10.23 -17.00 -26.55
N ASP A 164 -10.44 -15.74 -26.10
CA ASP A 164 -10.55 -14.61 -27.02
C ASP A 164 -9.22 -13.84 -27.21
N LEU A 165 -8.18 -14.13 -26.38
CA LEU A 165 -6.88 -13.46 -26.45
C LEU A 165 -5.77 -14.35 -25.89
N GLU A 166 -4.52 -14.04 -26.19
CA GLU A 166 -3.37 -14.64 -25.52
C GLU A 166 -3.09 -13.90 -24.20
N LEU A 167 -3.66 -14.39 -23.08
CA LEU A 167 -3.50 -13.79 -21.77
C LEU A 167 -2.31 -14.39 -21.03
N ILE A 168 -1.21 -13.64 -20.92
CA ILE A 168 0.02 -14.04 -20.22
C ILE A 168 -0.05 -13.58 -18.76
N GLN A 169 -0.10 -14.52 -17.80
CA GLN A 169 -0.24 -14.27 -16.36
C GLN A 169 0.78 -15.03 -15.51
N ASN A 170 1.89 -15.42 -16.09
CA ASN A 170 2.98 -16.15 -15.43
C ASN A 170 4.26 -15.34 -15.27
N ILE A 171 4.24 -14.05 -15.58
CA ILE A 171 5.37 -13.14 -15.35
C ILE A 171 5.32 -12.67 -13.90
N ASP A 172 6.46 -12.69 -13.21
CA ASP A 172 6.58 -12.16 -11.86
C ASP A 172 6.20 -10.68 -11.82
N PHE A 173 5.52 -10.28 -10.76
CA PHE A 173 4.99 -8.93 -10.55
C PHE A 173 6.03 -7.83 -10.82
N ALA A 174 7.25 -7.99 -10.33
CA ALA A 174 8.34 -7.02 -10.52
C ALA A 174 8.87 -6.94 -11.96
N ASN A 175 8.54 -7.91 -12.82
CA ASN A 175 9.14 -8.04 -14.16
C ASN A 175 8.19 -7.69 -15.31
N ILE A 176 6.90 -7.47 -15.03
CA ILE A 176 5.89 -7.29 -16.08
C ILE A 176 6.15 -6.04 -16.95
N ALA A 177 6.54 -4.94 -16.31
CA ALA A 177 6.88 -3.70 -17.00
C ALA A 177 8.09 -3.90 -17.94
N THR A 178 9.15 -4.54 -17.44
CA THR A 178 10.35 -4.85 -18.22
C THR A 178 10.05 -5.79 -19.40
N ALA A 179 9.18 -6.78 -19.20
CA ALA A 179 8.76 -7.68 -20.28
C ALA A 179 8.05 -6.91 -21.40
N PHE A 180 7.13 -6.01 -21.04
CA PHE A 180 6.46 -5.17 -22.02
C PHE A 180 7.45 -4.22 -22.72
N ALA A 181 8.31 -3.51 -21.99
CA ALA A 181 9.32 -2.62 -22.57
C ALA A 181 10.26 -3.37 -23.52
N SER A 182 10.54 -4.65 -23.26
CA SER A 182 11.37 -5.51 -24.12
C SER A 182 10.64 -6.05 -25.37
N GLY A 183 9.39 -5.66 -25.60
CA GLY A 183 8.63 -6.01 -26.80
C GLY A 183 7.62 -7.16 -26.63
N THR A 184 7.40 -7.67 -25.42
CA THR A 184 6.41 -8.72 -25.20
C THR A 184 5.01 -8.12 -25.08
N GLY A 185 4.04 -8.68 -25.81
CA GLY A 185 2.62 -8.32 -25.75
C GLY A 185 2.24 -7.02 -26.48
N ASP A 186 0.99 -6.94 -26.85
CA ASP A 186 0.37 -5.76 -27.47
C ASP A 186 -0.18 -4.81 -26.41
N PHE A 187 -0.65 -5.38 -25.29
CA PHE A 187 -1.21 -4.68 -24.16
C PHE A 187 -0.57 -5.18 -22.86
N VAL A 188 -0.56 -4.30 -21.83
CA VAL A 188 -0.11 -4.64 -20.48
C VAL A 188 -0.96 -3.94 -19.44
N GLN A 189 -1.13 -4.59 -18.27
CA GLN A 189 -1.77 -4.03 -17.09
C GLN A 189 -0.70 -3.52 -16.13
N LEU A 190 -0.61 -2.19 -15.92
CA LEU A 190 0.41 -1.53 -15.11
C LEU A 190 -0.19 -0.63 -14.03
N PHE A 191 0.52 -0.51 -12.91
CA PHE A 191 0.25 0.50 -11.86
C PHE A 191 0.90 1.85 -12.20
N GLU A 192 0.42 2.92 -11.55
CA GLU A 192 1.14 4.17 -11.49
C GLU A 192 2.29 4.11 -10.44
N PRO A 193 3.45 4.78 -10.69
CA PRO A 193 3.71 5.74 -11.78
C PRO A 193 4.16 5.09 -13.12
N THR A 194 4.36 3.78 -13.17
CA THR A 194 4.95 3.10 -14.34
C THR A 194 4.13 3.30 -15.63
N ALA A 195 2.79 3.29 -15.52
CA ALA A 195 1.94 3.52 -16.69
C ALA A 195 2.18 4.90 -17.32
N SER A 196 2.21 5.96 -16.51
CA SER A 196 2.51 7.33 -16.97
C SER A 196 3.94 7.51 -17.45
N ILE A 197 4.91 6.83 -16.82
CA ILE A 197 6.32 6.85 -17.29
C ILE A 197 6.39 6.24 -18.69
N PHE A 198 5.75 5.10 -18.94
CA PHE A 198 5.73 4.46 -20.24
C PHE A 198 5.09 5.35 -21.32
N GLU A 199 4.01 6.04 -20.98
CA GLU A 199 3.39 7.00 -21.91
C GLU A 199 4.32 8.19 -22.20
N LYS A 200 4.95 8.76 -21.18
CA LYS A 200 5.90 9.88 -21.32
C LYS A 200 7.14 9.51 -22.14
N GLU A 201 7.63 8.28 -22.00
CA GLU A 201 8.81 7.77 -22.70
C GLU A 201 8.49 7.19 -24.10
N GLY A 202 7.21 7.09 -24.45
CA GLY A 202 6.76 6.52 -25.71
C GLY A 202 6.94 5.01 -25.83
N VAL A 203 7.01 4.32 -24.67
CA VAL A 203 7.06 2.84 -24.57
C VAL A 203 5.68 2.24 -24.77
N GLY A 204 4.62 2.99 -24.43
CA GLY A 204 3.23 2.59 -24.58
C GLY A 204 2.27 3.76 -24.35
N HIS A 205 0.98 3.51 -24.46
CA HIS A 205 -0.07 4.52 -24.35
C HIS A 205 -1.18 4.05 -23.42
N ILE A 206 -1.54 4.85 -22.42
CA ILE A 206 -2.66 4.55 -21.53
C ILE A 206 -3.97 4.66 -22.32
N VAL A 207 -4.74 3.58 -22.39
CA VAL A 207 -5.99 3.50 -23.17
C VAL A 207 -7.23 3.28 -22.30
N ALA A 208 -7.09 2.71 -21.10
CA ALA A 208 -8.21 2.50 -20.18
C ALA A 208 -7.74 2.39 -18.72
N SER A 209 -8.68 2.55 -17.78
CA SER A 209 -8.48 2.30 -16.36
C SER A 209 -9.28 1.09 -15.92
N PHE A 210 -8.62 0.09 -15.34
CA PHE A 210 -9.31 -1.04 -14.73
C PHE A 210 -10.13 -0.61 -13.50
N GLY A 211 -9.67 0.40 -12.76
CA GLY A 211 -10.40 0.93 -11.62
C GLY A 211 -11.74 1.55 -11.97
N THR A 212 -11.84 2.25 -13.09
CA THR A 212 -13.10 2.79 -13.59
C THR A 212 -14.06 1.65 -13.95
N GLU A 213 -13.56 0.57 -14.52
CA GLU A 213 -14.36 -0.55 -15.01
C GLU A 213 -14.71 -1.55 -13.92
N SER A 214 -13.83 -1.83 -12.96
CA SER A 214 -14.08 -2.80 -11.89
C SER A 214 -15.12 -2.32 -10.87
N GLY A 215 -15.24 -0.99 -10.71
CA GLY A 215 -16.08 -0.41 -9.67
C GLY A 215 -15.47 -0.56 -8.27
N HIS A 216 -16.31 -0.32 -7.25
CA HIS A 216 -15.87 -0.37 -5.86
C HIS A 216 -15.67 -1.81 -5.35
N LEU A 217 -14.51 -2.05 -4.74
CA LEU A 217 -14.16 -3.28 -4.04
C LEU A 217 -13.10 -2.99 -2.95
N PRO A 218 -12.99 -3.79 -1.88
CA PRO A 218 -11.92 -3.65 -0.91
C PRO A 218 -10.62 -4.17 -1.52
N TYR A 219 -9.96 -3.32 -2.31
CA TYR A 219 -8.85 -3.75 -3.16
C TYR A 219 -7.58 -4.00 -2.35
N THR A 220 -6.99 -2.97 -1.74
CA THR A 220 -5.86 -3.12 -0.83
C THR A 220 -6.25 -2.75 0.59
N THR A 221 -5.86 -3.59 1.54
CA THR A 221 -6.16 -3.40 2.95
C THR A 221 -4.90 -3.55 3.79
N PHE A 222 -4.85 -2.85 4.92
CA PHE A 222 -3.92 -3.16 5.98
C PHE A 222 -4.44 -4.37 6.75
N MET A 223 -3.56 -5.33 6.93
CA MET A 223 -3.88 -6.56 7.64
C MET A 223 -2.74 -7.00 8.55
N THR A 224 -3.09 -7.73 9.59
CA THR A 224 -2.15 -8.30 10.55
C THR A 224 -2.65 -9.64 11.08
N LYS A 225 -1.84 -10.34 11.86
CA LYS A 225 -2.23 -11.57 12.54
C LYS A 225 -3.22 -11.29 13.69
N ALA A 226 -4.14 -12.20 13.94
CA ALA A 226 -5.06 -12.07 15.08
C ALA A 226 -4.29 -11.96 16.40
N SER A 227 -3.21 -12.73 16.58
CA SER A 227 -2.36 -12.68 17.75
C SER A 227 -1.72 -11.30 17.99
N PHE A 228 -1.39 -10.56 16.93
CA PHE A 228 -0.87 -9.18 17.05
C PHE A 228 -1.95 -8.25 17.61
N ILE A 229 -3.19 -8.33 17.08
CA ILE A 229 -4.32 -7.54 17.57
C ILE A 229 -4.61 -7.86 19.05
N ASP A 230 -4.59 -9.15 19.41
CA ASP A 230 -4.88 -9.59 20.78
C ASP A 230 -3.79 -9.14 21.77
N SER A 231 -2.53 -9.09 21.32
CA SER A 231 -1.40 -8.67 22.19
C SER A 231 -1.26 -7.16 22.29
N ASP A 232 -1.61 -6.43 21.24
CA ASP A 232 -1.44 -4.98 21.15
C ASP A 232 -2.56 -4.31 20.33
N PRO A 233 -3.79 -4.30 20.83
CA PRO A 233 -4.90 -3.63 20.15
C PRO A 233 -4.69 -2.12 20.00
N GLU A 234 -3.96 -1.51 20.93
CA GLU A 234 -3.68 -0.07 20.91
C GLU A 234 -2.83 0.34 19.71
N ALA A 235 -1.82 -0.48 19.34
CA ALA A 235 -1.01 -0.22 18.15
C ALA A 235 -1.86 -0.21 16.88
N VAL A 236 -2.81 -1.13 16.76
CA VAL A 236 -3.72 -1.21 15.60
C VAL A 236 -4.66 0.00 15.54
N GLU A 237 -5.17 0.45 16.68
CA GLU A 237 -5.99 1.67 16.76
C GLU A 237 -5.19 2.92 16.40
N LYS A 238 -3.98 3.10 16.95
CA LYS A 238 -3.05 4.18 16.64
C LYS A 238 -2.72 4.22 15.16
N PHE A 239 -2.36 3.07 14.59
CA PHE A 239 -2.08 2.93 13.16
C PHE A 239 -3.27 3.37 12.30
N THR A 240 -4.46 2.90 12.65
CA THR A 240 -5.70 3.23 11.92
C THR A 240 -6.01 4.73 11.99
N ARG A 241 -5.82 5.38 13.15
CA ARG A 241 -6.01 6.84 13.30
C ARG A 241 -5.02 7.63 12.44
N ALA A 242 -3.74 7.22 12.41
CA ALA A 242 -2.73 7.86 11.57
C ALA A 242 -3.08 7.78 10.07
N ILE A 243 -3.48 6.60 9.59
CA ILE A 243 -3.94 6.41 8.20
C ILE A 243 -5.19 7.23 7.90
N LYS A 244 -6.17 7.24 8.81
CA LYS A 244 -7.39 8.05 8.63
C LYS A 244 -7.05 9.54 8.52
N LYS A 245 -6.17 10.04 9.36
CA LYS A 245 -5.71 11.43 9.31
C LYS A 245 -5.02 11.75 7.98
N ALA A 246 -4.21 10.83 7.47
CA ALA A 246 -3.56 10.98 6.18
C ALA A 246 -4.56 10.95 5.01
N GLN A 247 -5.56 10.07 5.04
CA GLN A 247 -6.64 10.07 4.05
C GLN A 247 -7.37 11.40 4.03
N ASP A 248 -7.75 11.92 5.20
CA ASP A 248 -8.41 13.22 5.30
C ASP A 248 -7.55 14.36 4.75
N TRP A 249 -6.25 14.31 5.02
CA TRP A 249 -5.30 15.27 4.47
C TRP A 249 -5.21 15.17 2.94
N VAL A 250 -5.10 13.97 2.37
CA VAL A 250 -5.07 13.76 0.91
C VAL A 250 -6.33 14.30 0.24
N TYR A 251 -7.50 14.05 0.81
CA TYR A 251 -8.77 14.56 0.25
C TYR A 251 -8.92 16.09 0.37
N ALA A 252 -8.25 16.70 1.34
CA ALA A 252 -8.32 18.15 1.57
C ALA A 252 -7.31 18.98 0.77
N ASN A 253 -6.35 18.33 0.09
CA ASN A 253 -5.25 18.99 -0.60
C ASN A 253 -5.23 18.68 -2.10
N SER A 254 -4.54 19.51 -2.88
CA SER A 254 -4.40 19.32 -4.31
C SER A 254 -3.49 18.12 -4.65
N ALA A 255 -3.65 17.54 -5.85
CA ALA A 255 -2.76 16.49 -6.32
C ALA A 255 -1.28 16.92 -6.32
N ASP A 256 -0.99 18.18 -6.67
CA ASP A 256 0.37 18.75 -6.65
C ASP A 256 0.95 18.81 -5.22
N ASP A 257 0.13 19.13 -4.23
CA ASP A 257 0.59 19.17 -2.83
C ASP A 257 0.82 17.76 -2.29
N VAL A 258 -0.05 16.81 -2.64
CA VAL A 258 0.15 15.39 -2.31
C VAL A 258 1.43 14.88 -2.97
N ALA A 259 1.63 15.15 -4.27
CA ALA A 259 2.83 14.72 -5.01
C ALA A 259 4.12 15.23 -4.37
N LYS A 260 4.18 16.51 -3.94
CA LYS A 260 5.34 17.06 -3.23
C LYS A 260 5.66 16.33 -1.93
N VAL A 261 4.63 15.95 -1.17
CA VAL A 261 4.83 15.25 0.11
C VAL A 261 5.35 13.84 -0.10
N ILE A 262 4.82 13.11 -1.10
CA ILE A 262 5.19 11.71 -1.31
C ILE A 262 6.43 11.54 -2.21
N GLN A 263 6.94 12.61 -2.83
CA GLN A 263 8.09 12.58 -3.74
C GLN A 263 9.29 11.76 -3.21
N PRO A 264 9.69 11.84 -1.93
CA PRO A 264 10.85 11.07 -1.42
C PRO A 264 10.74 9.55 -1.61
N PHE A 265 9.53 9.02 -1.73
CA PHE A 265 9.31 7.59 -1.99
C PHE A 265 9.51 7.17 -3.45
N PHE A 266 9.67 8.14 -4.37
CA PHE A 266 9.70 7.93 -5.82
C PHE A 266 10.93 8.56 -6.50
N GLU A 267 11.98 8.91 -5.74
CA GLU A 267 13.18 9.57 -6.30
C GLU A 267 13.98 8.66 -7.25
N ASP A 268 13.84 7.34 -7.11
CA ASP A 268 14.53 6.34 -7.94
C ASP A 268 13.65 5.79 -9.10
N THR A 269 12.50 6.42 -9.38
CA THR A 269 11.54 5.96 -10.40
C THR A 269 11.40 6.92 -11.58
#